data_b6d51cb2855f2a1693267ad08dbde746
#
_entry.id   b6d51cb2855f2a1693267ad08dbde746
#
_cell.length_a   1.000
_cell.length_b   1.000
_cell.length_c   1.000
_cell.angle_alpha   90.00
_cell.angle_beta   90.00
_cell.angle_gamma   90.00
#
_symmetry.space_group_name_H-M   'P 1'
#
loop_
_entity.id
_entity.type
_entity.pdbx_description
1 polymer ?
#
loop_
_entity_poly.entity_id
_entity_poly.type
_entity_poly.pdbx_seq_one_letter_code
_entity_poly.pdbx_strand_id
1 'polypeptide(L)'
;LHTLFPYTTLLRSVKGKNIGRANETSPIQQAIAEARARVDKQLDAGYVRTQEEAAAPITNGLGKKKPQLSTDIRKVDVSKITWPAYIQPKLNGNRGLYDEFLYSRAGNEFKTLDHLKDALEGTPLSELHVDGEIYKHDGTPLQVINGLIKKQQEGTDSLQYWIYDLATPAPFEQRLAALTKAYDDSFNSSELFNQSIILTPTVKVGSMMEALAIHAKNIADKFEGSILRWGDDDYADGKRTIKSLKLKPFEDHEFKVVDYKWGAPNRDAEGNELLVPIYVYEISPGGLRGHVTAPGDMYEKHEQGKNVDDHMERLMTITHMGYTVDGIPDIATAKCWYEPL
;
A
#
# COMPACT_ATOMS: atom_id res chain seq x y z
N LEU A 1 14.47 25.12 -0.03
CA LEU A 1 13.73 26.07 0.82
C LEU A 1 12.38 26.34 0.17
N HIS A 2 11.36 25.56 0.54
CA HIS A 2 9.97 25.91 0.20
C HIS A 2 9.44 26.77 1.33
N THR A 3 9.31 28.07 1.03
CA THR A 3 8.63 29.01 1.92
C THR A 3 7.17 28.57 2.13
N LEU A 4 6.71 28.59 3.36
CA LEU A 4 5.44 28.08 3.85
C LEU A 4 4.17 28.77 3.29
N PHE A 5 4.29 29.77 2.41
CA PHE A 5 3.15 30.47 1.81
C PHE A 5 3.41 30.78 0.35
N PRO A 6 2.79 30.07 -0.59
CA PRO A 6 2.55 30.67 -1.89
C PRO A 6 1.57 31.83 -1.67
N TYR A 7 1.94 33.02 -2.11
CA TYR A 7 1.16 34.26 -2.02
C TYR A 7 -0.18 34.27 -2.82
N THR A 8 -0.66 33.13 -3.21
CA THR A 8 -1.99 32.94 -3.79
C THR A 8 -2.94 32.31 -2.77
N THR A 9 -3.07 32.95 -1.63
CA THR A 9 -4.24 32.67 -0.79
C THR A 9 -5.43 33.33 -1.49
N LEU A 10 -6.15 32.56 -2.31
CA LEU A 10 -7.48 32.92 -2.73
C LEU A 10 -8.28 33.32 -1.47
N LEU A 11 -8.70 34.57 -1.41
CA LEU A 11 -9.66 35.05 -0.42
C LEU A 11 -10.94 34.21 -0.58
N ARG A 12 -11.04 33.16 0.21
CA ARG A 12 -12.20 32.30 0.22
C ARG A 12 -13.16 32.89 1.22
N SER A 13 -14.32 33.35 0.77
CA SER A 13 -15.39 33.73 1.71
C SER A 13 -15.83 32.45 2.45
N VAL A 14 -15.60 32.42 3.75
CA VAL A 14 -16.04 31.33 4.62
C VAL A 14 -17.39 31.72 5.19
N LYS A 15 -18.38 30.86 5.01
CA LYS A 15 -19.69 31.01 5.66
C LYS A 15 -19.64 30.35 7.04
N GLY A 16 -20.42 30.89 7.99
CA GLY A 16 -20.66 30.22 9.26
C GLY A 16 -21.34 28.86 9.07
N LYS A 17 -21.15 27.95 10.03
CA LYS A 17 -21.76 26.61 10.01
C LYS A 17 -22.69 26.41 11.18
N ASN A 18 -23.57 25.41 11.06
CA ASN A 18 -24.50 24.95 12.09
C ASN A 18 -25.43 26.05 12.61
N ILE A 19 -25.88 26.95 11.73
CA ILE A 19 -26.76 28.10 12.09
C ILE A 19 -27.99 27.61 12.88
N GLY A 20 -28.25 28.24 14.03
CA GLY A 20 -29.33 27.88 14.95
C GLY A 20 -29.10 26.65 15.83
N ARG A 21 -27.86 26.11 15.87
CA ARG A 21 -27.50 24.97 16.73
C ARG A 21 -26.53 25.40 17.84
N ALA A 22 -26.43 24.61 18.90
CA ALA A 22 -25.53 24.88 20.03
C ALA A 22 -24.03 25.00 19.62
N ASN A 23 -23.64 24.45 18.49
CA ASN A 23 -22.27 24.52 17.92
C ASN A 23 -22.21 25.43 16.67
N GLU A 24 -23.08 26.46 16.61
CA GLU A 24 -23.03 27.47 15.57
C GLU A 24 -21.69 28.22 15.57
N THR A 25 -21.17 28.49 14.37
CA THR A 25 -19.97 29.30 14.19
C THR A 25 -20.27 30.49 13.27
N SER A 26 -19.82 31.68 13.67
CA SER A 26 -19.80 32.83 12.78
C SER A 26 -18.81 32.61 11.62
N PRO A 27 -18.89 33.39 10.53
CA PRO A 27 -17.94 33.32 9.43
C PRO A 27 -16.46 33.46 9.88
N ILE A 28 -16.18 34.34 10.83
CA ILE A 28 -14.83 34.56 11.38
C ILE A 28 -14.38 33.34 12.20
N GLN A 29 -15.22 32.84 13.09
CA GLN A 29 -14.91 31.64 13.88
C GLN A 29 -14.68 30.42 12.98
N GLN A 30 -15.49 30.26 11.94
CA GLN A 30 -15.31 29.18 10.97
C GLN A 30 -14.02 29.33 10.18
N ALA A 31 -13.65 30.53 9.74
CA ALA A 31 -12.40 30.79 9.04
C ALA A 31 -11.17 30.46 9.91
N ILE A 32 -11.22 30.86 11.18
CA ILE A 32 -10.14 30.54 12.15
C ILE A 32 -10.04 29.03 12.36
N ALA A 33 -11.18 28.34 12.53
CA ALA A 33 -11.19 26.88 12.69
C ALA A 33 -10.63 26.16 11.47
N GLU A 34 -11.00 26.59 10.26
CA GLU A 34 -10.46 26.01 9.02
C GLU A 34 -8.97 26.31 8.82
N ALA A 35 -8.50 27.51 9.19
CA ALA A 35 -7.08 27.84 9.13
C ALA A 35 -6.26 26.99 10.12
N ARG A 36 -6.74 26.83 11.35
CA ARG A 36 -6.10 25.94 12.35
C ARG A 36 -6.05 24.52 11.86
N ALA A 37 -7.17 23.95 11.40
CA ALA A 37 -7.20 22.58 10.88
C ALA A 37 -6.25 22.35 9.70
N ARG A 38 -5.99 23.38 8.87
CA ARG A 38 -4.99 23.30 7.79
C ARG A 38 -3.57 23.30 8.33
N VAL A 39 -3.27 24.15 9.32
CA VAL A 39 -1.94 24.17 9.98
C VAL A 39 -1.69 22.83 10.64
N ASP A 40 -2.64 22.33 11.43
CA ASP A 40 -2.52 21.04 12.10
C ASP A 40 -2.31 19.91 11.11
N LYS A 41 -3.06 19.89 10.00
CA LYS A 41 -2.86 18.92 8.92
C LYS A 41 -1.46 18.99 8.27
N GLN A 42 -0.87 20.18 8.16
CA GLN A 42 0.50 20.31 7.67
C GLN A 42 1.51 19.79 8.69
N LEU A 43 1.33 20.13 9.97
CA LEU A 43 2.18 19.62 11.05
C LEU A 43 2.10 18.08 11.12
N ASP A 44 0.89 17.50 11.03
CA ASP A 44 0.68 16.04 10.96
C ASP A 44 1.36 15.41 9.73
N ALA A 45 1.43 16.14 8.62
CA ALA A 45 2.15 15.71 7.42
C ALA A 45 3.68 15.81 7.54
N GLY A 46 4.19 16.33 8.68
CA GLY A 46 5.62 16.44 8.96
C GLY A 46 6.25 17.79 8.61
N TYR A 47 5.42 18.79 8.27
CA TYR A 47 5.92 20.17 8.21
C TYR A 47 6.22 20.67 9.62
N VAL A 48 7.20 21.55 9.74
CA VAL A 48 7.65 22.12 10.99
C VAL A 48 7.57 23.65 10.92
N ARG A 49 7.55 24.30 12.08
CA ARG A 49 7.36 25.75 12.16
C ARG A 49 8.67 26.52 12.03
N THR A 50 9.79 25.89 12.41
CA THR A 50 11.11 26.54 12.44
C THR A 50 12.18 25.69 11.74
N GLN A 51 13.33 26.32 11.45
CA GLN A 51 14.48 25.60 10.88
C GLN A 51 15.15 24.68 11.90
N GLU A 52 15.11 25.04 13.17
CA GLU A 52 15.62 24.21 14.26
C GLU A 52 14.80 22.92 14.37
N GLU A 53 13.47 23.03 14.33
CA GLU A 53 12.59 21.86 14.29
C GLU A 53 12.84 20.97 13.05
N ALA A 54 13.21 21.57 11.91
CA ALA A 54 13.53 20.83 10.68
C ALA A 54 14.84 20.02 10.78
N ALA A 55 15.75 20.42 11.65
CA ALA A 55 17.02 19.73 11.90
C ALA A 55 16.89 18.63 12.97
N ALA A 56 15.81 18.62 13.75
CA ALA A 56 15.55 17.61 14.77
C ALA A 56 15.17 16.25 14.15
N PRO A 57 15.32 15.14 14.88
CA PRO A 57 14.82 13.83 14.46
C PRO A 57 13.33 13.88 14.10
N ILE A 58 12.93 13.14 13.07
CA ILE A 58 11.54 13.09 12.62
C ILE A 58 10.72 12.30 13.64
N THR A 59 10.01 13.02 14.51
CA THR A 59 9.08 12.43 15.48
C THR A 59 7.64 12.91 15.25
N ASN A 60 6.69 12.26 15.86
CA ASN A 60 5.29 12.70 15.90
C ASN A 60 5.03 13.67 17.05
N GLY A 61 3.77 14.10 17.23
CA GLY A 61 3.38 15.04 18.30
C GLY A 61 3.66 14.57 19.73
N LEU A 62 3.92 13.26 19.94
CA LEU A 62 4.34 12.67 21.22
C LEU A 62 5.87 12.55 21.36
N GLY A 63 6.66 13.04 20.40
CA GLY A 63 8.09 12.79 20.37
C GLY A 63 8.48 11.36 19.99
N LYS A 64 7.52 10.54 19.57
CA LYS A 64 7.71 9.14 19.18
C LYS A 64 8.02 9.01 17.68
N LYS A 65 8.51 7.85 17.27
CA LYS A 65 8.82 7.55 15.87
C LYS A 65 7.59 7.68 14.97
N LYS A 66 7.80 8.16 13.75
CA LYS A 66 6.78 8.15 12.70
C LYS A 66 6.89 6.86 11.88
N PRO A 67 5.76 6.28 11.40
CA PRO A 67 5.83 5.06 10.60
C PRO A 67 6.49 5.27 9.25
N GLN A 68 7.25 4.27 8.80
CA GLN A 68 7.75 4.19 7.44
C GLN A 68 6.59 4.18 6.44
N LEU A 69 6.74 4.88 5.30
CA LEU A 69 5.72 4.99 4.28
C LEU A 69 6.10 4.20 3.03
N SER A 70 5.15 3.43 2.51
CA SER A 70 5.31 2.69 1.26
C SER A 70 5.14 3.60 0.04
N THR A 71 5.91 3.32 -1.01
CA THR A 71 5.77 3.93 -2.34
C THR A 71 4.77 3.12 -3.16
N ASP A 72 4.06 3.77 -4.07
CA ASP A 72 3.25 3.07 -5.08
C ASP A 72 4.19 2.38 -6.07
N ILE A 73 3.96 1.08 -6.36
CA ILE A 73 4.83 0.30 -7.26
C ILE A 73 4.97 0.97 -8.63
N ARG A 74 3.91 1.63 -9.11
CA ARG A 74 3.91 2.37 -10.38
C ARG A 74 4.92 3.52 -10.47
N LYS A 75 5.49 3.93 -9.33
CA LYS A 75 6.49 5.02 -9.25
C LYS A 75 7.92 4.49 -9.14
N VAL A 76 8.11 3.20 -9.29
CA VAL A 76 9.40 2.53 -9.10
C VAL A 76 9.71 1.68 -10.33
N ASP A 77 10.93 1.76 -10.79
CA ASP A 77 11.46 0.86 -11.79
C ASP A 77 11.57 -0.55 -11.18
N VAL A 78 10.63 -1.43 -11.53
CA VAL A 78 10.51 -2.78 -10.97
C VAL A 78 11.72 -3.67 -11.31
N SER A 79 12.51 -3.32 -12.35
CA SER A 79 13.74 -4.04 -12.70
C SER A 79 14.84 -3.90 -11.64
N LYS A 80 14.74 -2.87 -10.78
CA LYS A 80 15.67 -2.60 -9.68
C LYS A 80 15.36 -3.35 -8.39
N ILE A 81 14.23 -4.05 -8.35
CA ILE A 81 13.87 -4.84 -7.16
C ILE A 81 14.86 -6.01 -7.03
N THR A 82 15.50 -6.09 -5.87
CA THR A 82 16.37 -7.22 -5.54
C THR A 82 15.58 -8.34 -4.88
N TRP A 83 15.90 -9.55 -5.23
CA TRP A 83 15.26 -10.76 -4.70
C TRP A 83 16.24 -11.53 -3.79
N PRO A 84 15.77 -12.22 -2.75
CA PRO A 84 14.36 -12.41 -2.39
C PRO A 84 13.71 -11.15 -1.82
N ALA A 85 12.39 -11.04 -1.98
CA ALA A 85 11.56 -10.02 -1.36
C ALA A 85 10.49 -10.65 -0.46
N TYR A 86 9.75 -9.83 0.27
CA TYR A 86 8.70 -10.28 1.20
C TYR A 86 7.38 -9.60 0.85
N ILE A 87 6.31 -10.38 0.73
CA ILE A 87 5.00 -9.85 0.42
C ILE A 87 4.02 -10.12 1.56
N GLN A 88 3.25 -9.09 1.92
CA GLN A 88 2.25 -9.07 2.97
C GLN A 88 0.91 -8.59 2.40
N PRO A 89 -0.25 -9.02 2.92
CA PRO A 89 -1.52 -8.39 2.61
C PRO A 89 -1.49 -6.91 3.01
N LYS A 90 -2.09 -6.05 2.19
CA LYS A 90 -2.32 -4.66 2.54
C LYS A 90 -3.66 -4.56 3.27
N LEU A 91 -3.61 -4.15 4.51
CA LEU A 91 -4.76 -4.01 5.38
C LEU A 91 -5.45 -2.66 5.15
N ASN A 92 -6.77 -2.63 5.25
CA ASN A 92 -7.58 -1.41 5.13
C ASN A 92 -8.08 -0.96 6.50
N GLY A 93 -7.16 -0.55 7.35
CA GLY A 93 -7.42 -0.17 8.73
C GLY A 93 -6.81 1.18 9.11
N ASN A 94 -6.48 1.33 10.38
CA ASN A 94 -5.79 2.49 10.94
C ASN A 94 -4.39 2.10 11.40
N ARG A 95 -3.37 2.76 10.84
CA ARG A 95 -1.99 2.55 11.26
C ARG A 95 -1.83 2.80 12.75
N GLY A 96 -1.34 1.79 13.46
CA GLY A 96 -0.97 1.86 14.86
C GLY A 96 0.51 1.55 15.05
N LEU A 97 1.20 2.33 15.88
CA LEU A 97 2.51 2.01 16.40
C LEU A 97 2.39 1.78 17.90
N TYR A 98 3.09 0.78 18.39
CA TYR A 98 3.18 0.50 19.82
C TYR A 98 4.59 0.74 20.33
N ASP A 99 4.70 1.50 21.43
CA ASP A 99 5.92 1.82 22.17
C ASP A 99 5.47 2.34 23.52
N GLU A 100 5.36 1.47 24.52
CA GLU A 100 4.72 1.69 25.83
C GLU A 100 3.20 1.95 25.75
N PHE A 101 2.75 2.62 24.70
CA PHE A 101 1.33 2.82 24.40
C PHE A 101 1.08 2.77 22.89
N LEU A 102 -0.17 2.54 22.52
CA LEU A 102 -0.59 2.45 21.13
C LEU A 102 -1.00 3.83 20.60
N TYR A 103 -0.37 4.28 19.51
CA TYR A 103 -0.61 5.60 18.94
C TYR A 103 -0.73 5.58 17.42
N SER A 104 -1.45 6.57 16.88
CA SER A 104 -1.65 6.74 15.46
C SER A 104 -0.41 7.30 14.75
N ARG A 105 -0.42 7.27 13.41
CA ARG A 105 0.61 7.91 12.58
C ARG A 105 0.90 9.37 12.94
N ALA A 106 -0.12 10.13 13.37
CA ALA A 106 0.03 11.53 13.77
C ALA A 106 0.60 11.69 15.20
N GLY A 107 0.72 10.59 15.95
CA GLY A 107 1.18 10.59 17.33
C GLY A 107 0.06 10.78 18.35
N ASN A 108 -1.19 10.61 17.97
CA ASN A 108 -2.29 10.63 18.90
C ASN A 108 -2.48 9.24 19.50
N GLU A 109 -2.49 9.15 20.83
CA GLU A 109 -2.77 7.91 21.54
C GLU A 109 -4.20 7.41 21.25
N PHE A 110 -4.36 6.10 21.06
CA PHE A 110 -5.67 5.44 20.96
C PHE A 110 -6.20 5.17 22.38
N LYS A 111 -7.14 5.99 22.82
CA LYS A 111 -7.70 5.94 24.18
C LYS A 111 -8.87 4.95 24.34
N THR A 112 -9.25 4.27 23.29
CA THR A 112 -10.40 3.34 23.27
C THR A 112 -9.98 1.90 23.04
N LEU A 113 -8.69 1.63 22.91
CA LEU A 113 -8.13 0.33 22.55
C LEU A 113 -7.35 -0.30 23.71
N ASP A 114 -7.84 -0.13 24.95
CA ASP A 114 -7.17 -0.65 26.13
C ASP A 114 -7.01 -2.18 26.07
N HIS A 115 -7.98 -2.91 25.52
CA HIS A 115 -7.88 -4.36 25.32
C HIS A 115 -6.67 -4.79 24.48
N LEU A 116 -6.19 -3.95 23.51
CA LEU A 116 -4.99 -4.23 22.73
C LEU A 116 -3.72 -3.96 23.55
N LYS A 117 -3.74 -2.94 24.40
CA LYS A 117 -2.64 -2.65 25.33
C LYS A 117 -2.50 -3.75 26.36
N ASP A 118 -3.62 -4.13 26.98
CA ASP A 118 -3.68 -5.21 27.98
C ASP A 118 -3.22 -6.54 27.37
N ALA A 119 -3.55 -6.81 26.09
CA ALA A 119 -3.08 -7.99 25.37
C ALA A 119 -1.55 -8.03 25.18
N LEU A 120 -0.91 -6.87 25.02
CA LEU A 120 0.54 -6.75 24.84
C LEU A 120 1.31 -6.70 26.16
N GLU A 121 0.68 -6.23 27.24
CA GLU A 121 1.34 -6.03 28.52
C GLU A 121 1.96 -7.32 29.06
N GLY A 122 3.22 -7.24 29.51
CA GLY A 122 3.99 -8.37 30.04
C GLY A 122 4.43 -9.41 29.01
N THR A 123 4.19 -9.16 27.72
CA THR A 123 4.68 -10.03 26.64
C THR A 123 6.01 -9.52 26.08
N PRO A 124 6.82 -10.38 25.40
CA PRO A 124 8.02 -9.93 24.69
C PRO A 124 7.79 -8.81 23.65
N LEU A 125 6.57 -8.70 23.10
CA LEU A 125 6.22 -7.62 22.17
C LEU A 125 6.12 -6.26 22.86
N SER A 126 5.84 -6.21 24.16
CA SER A 126 5.73 -4.95 24.90
C SER A 126 7.04 -4.18 25.00
N GLU A 127 8.18 -4.85 24.84
CA GLU A 127 9.52 -4.26 24.87
C GLU A 127 9.99 -3.79 23.46
N LEU A 128 9.14 -3.91 22.44
CA LEU A 128 9.51 -3.62 21.05
C LEU A 128 8.71 -2.43 20.51
N HIS A 129 9.32 -1.72 19.54
CA HIS A 129 8.62 -0.70 18.74
C HIS A 129 7.85 -1.38 17.59
N VAL A 130 6.63 -1.80 17.88
CA VAL A 130 5.83 -2.58 16.93
C VAL A 130 5.06 -1.65 15.98
N ASP A 131 5.07 -1.98 14.71
CA ASP A 131 4.35 -1.29 13.64
C ASP A 131 3.28 -2.22 13.04
N GLY A 132 2.04 -1.76 13.01
CA GLY A 132 0.91 -2.56 12.60
C GLY A 132 -0.30 -1.73 12.17
N GLU A 133 -1.42 -2.40 12.05
CA GLU A 133 -2.71 -1.82 11.64
C GLU A 133 -3.80 -2.23 12.62
N ILE A 134 -4.61 -1.29 13.07
CA ILE A 134 -5.85 -1.57 13.79
C ILE A 134 -6.88 -1.95 12.73
N TYR A 135 -7.27 -3.23 12.73
CA TYR A 135 -8.04 -3.82 11.65
C TYR A 135 -8.91 -4.97 12.14
N LYS A 136 -9.86 -5.37 11.33
CA LYS A 136 -10.64 -6.58 11.50
C LYS A 136 -10.95 -7.19 10.14
N HIS A 137 -10.60 -8.44 9.95
CA HIS A 137 -10.74 -9.13 8.65
C HIS A 137 -12.07 -9.89 8.56
N ASP A 138 -13.18 -9.18 8.61
CA ASP A 138 -14.55 -9.74 8.53
C ASP A 138 -15.45 -8.95 7.57
N GLY A 139 -14.84 -8.09 6.75
CA GLY A 139 -15.57 -7.20 5.86
C GLY A 139 -16.02 -5.88 6.50
N THR A 140 -15.66 -5.62 7.77
CA THR A 140 -16.00 -4.35 8.45
C THR A 140 -15.39 -3.15 7.67
N PRO A 141 -16.22 -2.19 7.21
CA PRO A 141 -15.73 -1.02 6.48
C PRO A 141 -14.82 -0.14 7.33
N LEU A 142 -13.81 0.49 6.70
CA LEU A 142 -12.88 1.42 7.36
C LEU A 142 -13.60 2.54 8.15
N GLN A 143 -14.74 3.03 7.63
CA GLN A 143 -15.52 4.05 8.31
C GLN A 143 -16.08 3.58 9.66
N VAL A 144 -16.47 2.31 9.74
CA VAL A 144 -16.93 1.69 10.99
C VAL A 144 -15.76 1.52 11.95
N ILE A 145 -14.62 0.98 11.50
CA ILE A 145 -13.37 0.88 12.28
C ILE A 145 -12.99 2.26 12.86
N ASN A 146 -13.02 3.32 12.03
CA ASN A 146 -12.78 4.69 12.46
C ASN A 146 -13.74 5.16 13.57
N GLY A 147 -15.01 4.77 13.48
CA GLY A 147 -16.01 5.06 14.49
C GLY A 147 -15.72 4.38 15.83
N LEU A 148 -15.38 3.09 15.78
CA LEU A 148 -15.00 2.26 16.94
C LEU A 148 -13.75 2.79 17.65
N ILE A 149 -12.75 3.24 16.89
CA ILE A 149 -11.53 3.85 17.43
C ILE A 149 -11.79 5.21 18.10
N LYS A 150 -12.70 6.02 17.54
CA LYS A 150 -12.96 7.37 18.07
C LYS A 150 -13.75 7.39 19.35
N LYS A 151 -14.59 6.41 19.59
CA LYS A 151 -15.46 6.33 20.74
C LYS A 151 -15.65 4.88 21.16
N GLN A 152 -15.42 4.60 22.45
CA GLN A 152 -15.73 3.30 23.04
C GLN A 152 -17.21 3.00 22.89
N GLN A 153 -17.53 1.88 22.26
CA GLN A 153 -18.89 1.42 21.99
C GLN A 153 -18.89 -0.11 21.75
N GLU A 154 -20.07 -0.69 21.63
CA GLU A 154 -20.20 -2.09 21.26
C GLU A 154 -19.41 -2.41 19.98
N GLY A 155 -18.61 -3.46 20.03
CA GLY A 155 -17.73 -3.89 18.94
C GLY A 155 -16.32 -3.26 18.96
N THR A 156 -16.02 -2.25 19.79
CA THR A 156 -14.67 -1.69 19.89
C THR A 156 -13.65 -2.77 20.28
N ASP A 157 -13.98 -3.61 21.26
CA ASP A 157 -13.09 -4.67 21.76
C ASP A 157 -12.93 -5.86 20.79
N SER A 158 -13.65 -5.85 19.66
CA SER A 158 -13.45 -6.81 18.57
C SER A 158 -12.40 -6.37 17.55
N LEU A 159 -11.87 -5.15 17.65
CA LEU A 159 -10.77 -4.71 16.81
C LEU A 159 -9.49 -5.44 17.19
N GLN A 160 -8.67 -5.72 16.17
CA GLN A 160 -7.41 -6.43 16.30
C GLN A 160 -6.24 -5.52 15.93
N TYR A 161 -5.06 -5.81 16.48
CA TYR A 161 -3.81 -5.21 16.07
C TYR A 161 -3.03 -6.20 15.21
N TRP A 162 -3.03 -5.96 13.91
CA TRP A 162 -2.30 -6.77 12.94
C TRP A 162 -0.89 -6.23 12.79
N ILE A 163 0.07 -6.92 13.39
CA ILE A 163 1.47 -6.49 13.44
C ILE A 163 2.24 -7.02 12.23
N TYR A 164 3.09 -6.19 11.62
CA TYR A 164 3.79 -6.55 10.38
C TYR A 164 5.23 -6.05 10.27
N ASP A 165 5.72 -5.21 11.17
CA ASP A 165 7.09 -4.69 11.16
C ASP A 165 7.52 -4.24 12.56
N LEU A 166 8.83 -3.99 12.71
CA LEU A 166 9.40 -3.31 13.87
C LEU A 166 10.00 -1.97 13.44
N ALA A 167 9.72 -0.89 14.16
CA ALA A 167 10.28 0.43 13.88
C ALA A 167 11.70 0.56 14.46
N THR A 168 12.61 -0.33 14.06
CA THR A 168 14.00 -0.39 14.52
C THR A 168 14.99 -0.35 13.35
N PRO A 169 16.20 0.24 13.54
CA PRO A 169 17.23 0.27 12.49
C PRO A 169 17.78 -1.14 12.23
N ALA A 170 17.25 -1.81 11.23
CA ALA A 170 17.71 -3.10 10.72
C ALA A 170 17.05 -3.40 9.36
N PRO A 171 17.61 -4.27 8.52
CA PRO A 171 16.95 -4.82 7.35
C PRO A 171 15.62 -5.49 7.67
N PHE A 172 14.65 -5.43 6.73
CA PHE A 172 13.31 -5.97 6.98
C PHE A 172 13.33 -7.46 7.37
N GLU A 173 14.18 -8.27 6.77
CA GLU A 173 14.30 -9.70 7.12
C GLU A 173 14.64 -9.91 8.61
N GLN A 174 15.55 -9.10 9.13
CA GLN A 174 15.94 -9.18 10.56
C GLN A 174 14.81 -8.68 11.47
N ARG A 175 14.14 -7.59 11.07
CA ARG A 175 13.00 -7.06 11.81
C ARG A 175 11.85 -8.07 11.84
N LEU A 176 11.56 -8.72 10.70
CA LEU A 176 10.54 -9.76 10.60
C LEU A 176 10.89 -10.97 11.48
N ALA A 177 12.13 -11.42 11.46
CA ALA A 177 12.57 -12.54 12.31
C ALA A 177 12.42 -12.21 13.80
N ALA A 178 12.82 -11.01 14.22
CA ALA A 178 12.66 -10.55 15.60
C ALA A 178 11.19 -10.42 15.99
N LEU A 179 10.35 -9.85 15.12
CA LEU A 179 8.91 -9.73 15.34
C LEU A 179 8.24 -11.09 15.46
N THR A 180 8.55 -12.02 14.54
CA THR A 180 8.00 -13.38 14.54
C THR A 180 8.38 -14.11 15.82
N LYS A 181 9.66 -14.04 16.21
CA LYS A 181 10.11 -14.66 17.46
C LYS A 181 9.38 -14.10 18.68
N ALA A 182 9.28 -12.78 18.79
CA ALA A 182 8.60 -12.14 19.92
C ALA A 182 7.10 -12.49 19.92
N TYR A 183 6.45 -12.60 18.75
CA TYR A 183 5.06 -13.04 18.63
C TYR A 183 4.89 -14.50 19.07
N ASP A 184 5.75 -15.40 18.60
CA ASP A 184 5.69 -16.82 18.95
C ASP A 184 5.93 -17.03 20.47
N ASP A 185 6.87 -16.30 21.06
CA ASP A 185 7.14 -16.32 22.50
C ASP A 185 5.97 -15.71 23.32
N SER A 186 5.16 -14.83 22.70
CA SER A 186 3.97 -14.23 23.31
C SER A 186 2.70 -15.07 23.11
N PHE A 187 2.69 -15.93 22.10
CA PHE A 187 1.52 -16.73 21.73
C PHE A 187 1.14 -17.66 22.91
N ASN A 188 -0.13 -17.77 23.21
CA ASN A 188 -0.67 -18.43 24.38
C ASN A 188 -0.36 -17.76 25.74
N SER A 189 0.19 -16.55 25.78
CA SER A 189 0.32 -15.78 27.03
C SER A 189 -1.04 -15.53 27.68
N SER A 190 -2.05 -15.22 26.86
CA SER A 190 -3.45 -15.09 27.28
C SER A 190 -4.40 -15.33 26.12
N GLU A 191 -5.68 -15.65 26.42
CA GLU A 191 -6.73 -15.73 25.43
C GLU A 191 -6.95 -14.39 24.74
N LEU A 192 -6.87 -13.30 25.50
CA LEU A 192 -6.99 -11.93 24.98
C LEU A 192 -5.90 -11.66 23.92
N PHE A 193 -4.65 -12.06 24.18
CA PHE A 193 -3.56 -11.91 23.20
C PHE A 193 -3.90 -12.62 21.90
N ASN A 194 -4.27 -13.90 21.97
CA ASN A 194 -4.54 -14.74 20.79
C ASN A 194 -5.71 -14.22 19.94
N GLN A 195 -6.68 -13.55 20.56
CA GLN A 195 -7.82 -12.96 19.86
C GLN A 195 -7.53 -11.59 19.28
N SER A 196 -6.64 -10.81 19.92
CA SER A 196 -6.46 -9.39 19.67
C SER A 196 -5.22 -9.06 18.87
N ILE A 197 -4.14 -9.85 18.98
CA ILE A 197 -2.87 -9.59 18.31
C ILE A 197 -2.64 -10.62 17.20
N ILE A 198 -2.51 -10.17 15.98
CA ILE A 198 -2.37 -11.03 14.81
C ILE A 198 -1.05 -10.72 14.09
N LEU A 199 -0.19 -11.71 13.95
CA LEU A 199 0.97 -11.57 13.09
C LEU A 199 0.52 -11.61 11.62
N THR A 200 0.77 -10.53 10.89
CA THR A 200 0.38 -10.43 9.48
C THR A 200 1.13 -11.48 8.65
N PRO A 201 0.43 -12.33 7.88
CA PRO A 201 1.07 -13.31 7.02
C PRO A 201 2.11 -12.67 6.11
N THR A 202 3.33 -13.21 6.10
CA THR A 202 4.44 -12.72 5.29
C THR A 202 5.03 -13.87 4.50
N VAL A 203 5.09 -13.72 3.17
CA VAL A 203 5.63 -14.74 2.26
C VAL A 203 6.92 -14.23 1.63
N LYS A 204 8.00 -15.03 1.73
CA LYS A 204 9.25 -14.79 1.00
C LYS A 204 9.06 -15.23 -0.45
N VAL A 205 9.40 -14.37 -1.41
CA VAL A 205 9.23 -14.59 -2.85
C VAL A 205 10.53 -14.32 -3.59
N GLY A 206 10.81 -15.12 -4.61
CA GLY A 206 12.06 -15.07 -5.41
C GLY A 206 11.92 -14.27 -6.71
N SER A 207 10.71 -13.83 -7.08
CA SER A 207 10.46 -13.16 -8.35
C SER A 207 9.20 -12.28 -8.29
N MET A 208 9.09 -11.36 -9.25
CA MET A 208 7.87 -10.56 -9.43
C MET A 208 6.66 -11.46 -9.76
N MET A 209 6.85 -12.52 -10.51
CA MET A 209 5.77 -13.45 -10.86
C MET A 209 5.19 -14.12 -9.62
N GLU A 210 6.03 -14.60 -8.71
CA GLU A 210 5.59 -15.14 -7.42
C GLU A 210 4.87 -14.08 -6.57
N ALA A 211 5.43 -12.87 -6.51
CA ALA A 211 4.81 -11.77 -5.79
C ALA A 211 3.40 -11.43 -6.32
N LEU A 212 3.22 -11.43 -7.65
CA LEU A 212 1.92 -11.18 -8.27
C LEU A 212 0.92 -12.32 -8.03
N ALA A 213 1.38 -13.57 -7.98
CA ALA A 213 0.52 -14.71 -7.62
C ALA A 213 -0.01 -14.59 -6.18
N ILE A 214 0.84 -14.21 -5.23
CA ILE A 214 0.42 -13.94 -3.85
C ILE A 214 -0.48 -12.69 -3.77
N HIS A 215 -0.19 -11.66 -4.55
CA HIS A 215 -1.04 -10.47 -4.62
C HIS A 215 -2.46 -10.82 -5.10
N ALA A 216 -2.60 -11.62 -6.16
CA ALA A 216 -3.89 -12.09 -6.64
C ALA A 216 -4.65 -12.87 -5.55
N LYS A 217 -3.94 -13.72 -4.79
CA LYS A 217 -4.52 -14.42 -3.62
C LYS A 217 -5.02 -13.42 -2.56
N ASN A 218 -4.22 -12.41 -2.20
CA ASN A 218 -4.61 -11.40 -1.22
C ASN A 218 -5.89 -10.64 -1.66
N ILE A 219 -6.02 -10.33 -2.96
CA ILE A 219 -7.24 -9.72 -3.50
C ILE A 219 -8.45 -10.68 -3.40
N ALA A 220 -8.26 -11.97 -3.74
CA ALA A 220 -9.30 -12.98 -3.61
C ALA A 220 -9.75 -13.15 -2.15
N ASP A 221 -8.81 -13.08 -1.22
CA ASP A 221 -9.02 -13.10 0.23
C ASP A 221 -9.59 -11.78 0.79
N LYS A 222 -9.95 -10.80 -0.07
CA LYS A 222 -10.58 -9.51 0.29
C LYS A 222 -9.69 -8.52 1.04
N PHE A 223 -8.39 -8.64 0.95
CA PHE A 223 -7.50 -7.55 1.37
C PHE A 223 -7.48 -6.40 0.36
N GLU A 224 -7.06 -5.21 0.77
CA GLU A 224 -7.01 -4.01 -0.10
C GLU A 224 -5.97 -4.13 -1.23
N GLY A 225 -5.02 -5.03 -1.09
CA GLY A 225 -3.90 -5.24 -1.99
C GLY A 225 -2.76 -5.96 -1.30
N SER A 226 -1.53 -5.58 -1.62
CA SER A 226 -0.33 -6.14 -0.99
C SER A 226 0.73 -5.07 -0.72
N ILE A 227 1.62 -5.37 0.21
CA ILE A 227 2.85 -4.63 0.46
C ILE A 227 4.03 -5.55 0.11
N LEU A 228 4.87 -5.13 -0.82
CA LEU A 228 6.12 -5.81 -1.17
C LEU A 228 7.29 -5.09 -0.51
N ARG A 229 8.11 -5.81 0.25
CA ARG A 229 9.31 -5.29 0.93
C ARG A 229 10.55 -5.97 0.39
N TRP A 230 11.59 -5.20 0.09
CA TRP A 230 12.82 -5.70 -0.51
C TRP A 230 14.04 -4.89 -0.09
N GLY A 231 15.25 -5.48 -0.28
CA GLY A 231 16.52 -4.83 0.03
C GLY A 231 16.87 -4.84 1.51
N ASP A 232 18.02 -4.27 1.82
CA ASP A 232 18.68 -4.36 3.11
C ASP A 232 18.66 -3.05 3.91
N ASP A 233 17.78 -2.12 3.53
CA ASP A 233 17.71 -0.81 4.18
C ASP A 233 17.06 -0.89 5.57
N ASP A 234 17.51 -0.02 6.44
CA ASP A 234 16.91 0.22 7.75
C ASP A 234 15.45 0.70 7.64
N TYR A 235 14.73 0.60 8.75
CA TYR A 235 13.41 1.20 8.87
C TYR A 235 13.49 2.73 8.70
N ALA A 236 12.77 3.27 7.73
CA ALA A 236 12.82 4.68 7.37
C ALA A 236 11.81 5.50 8.18
N ASP A 237 12.17 5.91 9.39
CA ASP A 237 11.31 6.69 10.30
C ASP A 237 10.72 7.92 9.60
N GLY A 238 9.38 7.97 9.51
CA GLY A 238 8.61 9.07 8.94
C GLY A 238 8.82 9.32 7.44
N LYS A 239 9.66 8.55 6.79
CA LYS A 239 10.02 8.75 5.37
C LYS A 239 9.33 7.74 4.46
N ARG A 240 9.17 8.15 3.22
CA ARG A 240 8.74 7.25 2.16
C ARG A 240 9.96 6.53 1.58
N THR A 241 9.85 5.20 1.45
CA THR A 241 10.91 4.38 0.85
C THR A 241 10.40 3.64 -0.38
N ILE A 242 11.30 3.42 -1.34
CA ILE A 242 11.07 2.53 -2.48
C ILE A 242 11.28 1.06 -2.11
N LYS A 243 11.78 0.76 -0.92
CA LYS A 243 12.00 -0.61 -0.41
C LYS A 243 10.74 -1.21 0.23
N SER A 244 9.68 -0.43 0.31
CA SER A 244 8.34 -0.88 0.68
C SER A 244 7.35 -0.36 -0.37
N LEU A 245 6.74 -1.27 -1.12
CA LEU A 245 5.90 -0.95 -2.26
C LEU A 245 4.47 -1.42 -2.01
N LYS A 246 3.50 -0.56 -2.28
CA LYS A 246 2.08 -0.93 -2.27
C LYS A 246 1.61 -1.33 -3.66
N LEU A 247 1.00 -2.50 -3.74
CA LEU A 247 0.36 -3.06 -4.92
C LEU A 247 -1.15 -2.89 -4.77
N LYS A 248 -1.80 -2.35 -5.81
CA LYS A 248 -3.26 -2.19 -5.87
C LYS A 248 -3.90 -3.34 -6.66
N PRO A 249 -5.22 -3.53 -6.58
CA PRO A 249 -5.93 -4.48 -7.44
C PRO A 249 -5.63 -4.25 -8.92
N PHE A 250 -5.68 -5.32 -9.68
CA PHE A 250 -5.61 -5.26 -11.13
C PHE A 250 -6.94 -4.79 -11.72
N GLU A 251 -6.85 -4.10 -12.86
CA GLU A 251 -7.96 -3.68 -13.70
C GLU A 251 -7.81 -4.33 -15.08
N ASP A 252 -8.92 -4.74 -15.69
CA ASP A 252 -8.94 -5.30 -17.04
C ASP A 252 -9.54 -4.26 -17.99
N HIS A 253 -8.85 -4.04 -19.11
CA HIS A 253 -9.34 -3.19 -20.20
C HIS A 253 -9.05 -3.85 -21.56
N GLU A 254 -9.91 -3.59 -22.53
CA GLU A 254 -9.77 -4.05 -23.90
C GLU A 254 -9.05 -2.99 -24.73
N PHE A 255 -7.94 -3.41 -25.35
CA PHE A 255 -7.17 -2.55 -26.24
C PHE A 255 -7.01 -3.20 -27.61
N LYS A 256 -7.05 -2.38 -28.65
CA LYS A 256 -6.86 -2.86 -30.03
C LYS A 256 -5.37 -3.08 -30.30
N VAL A 257 -5.03 -4.25 -30.81
CA VAL A 257 -3.69 -4.59 -31.29
C VAL A 257 -3.48 -3.96 -32.67
N VAL A 258 -2.41 -3.18 -32.82
CA VAL A 258 -2.15 -2.40 -34.04
C VAL A 258 -0.79 -2.69 -34.67
N ASP A 259 0.09 -3.40 -33.98
CA ASP A 259 1.42 -3.76 -34.47
C ASP A 259 2.02 -4.87 -33.60
N TYR A 260 3.15 -5.41 -33.99
CA TYR A 260 3.92 -6.35 -33.17
C TYR A 260 5.42 -6.21 -33.35
N LYS A 261 6.17 -6.78 -32.44
CA LYS A 261 7.61 -7.01 -32.55
C LYS A 261 7.95 -8.37 -31.96
N TRP A 262 9.09 -8.91 -32.34
CA TRP A 262 9.55 -10.19 -31.81
C TRP A 262 10.18 -10.02 -30.43
N GLY A 263 9.85 -10.93 -29.54
CA GLY A 263 10.53 -11.08 -28.25
C GLY A 263 11.95 -11.66 -28.40
N ALA A 264 12.62 -11.84 -27.27
CA ALA A 264 13.91 -12.54 -27.26
C ALA A 264 13.74 -13.97 -27.79
N PRO A 265 14.75 -14.51 -28.50
CA PRO A 265 14.71 -15.89 -28.99
C PRO A 265 14.50 -16.86 -27.81
N ASN A 266 13.47 -17.70 -27.93
CA ASN A 266 13.19 -18.80 -27.01
C ASN A 266 13.34 -20.12 -27.76
N ARG A 267 13.63 -21.22 -27.05
CA ARG A 267 13.76 -22.55 -27.63
C ARG A 267 12.96 -23.56 -26.79
N ASP A 268 12.42 -24.57 -27.47
CA ASP A 268 11.84 -25.73 -26.81
C ASP A 268 12.90 -26.68 -26.27
N ALA A 269 12.48 -27.80 -25.67
CA ALA A 269 13.36 -28.82 -25.12
C ALA A 269 14.22 -29.53 -26.21
N GLU A 270 13.74 -29.54 -27.44
CA GLU A 270 14.38 -30.10 -28.63
C GLU A 270 15.33 -29.11 -29.32
N GLY A 271 15.35 -27.83 -28.86
CA GLY A 271 16.21 -26.77 -29.40
C GLY A 271 15.61 -25.99 -30.58
N ASN A 272 14.35 -26.23 -30.96
CA ASN A 272 13.68 -25.48 -32.00
C ASN A 272 13.35 -24.06 -31.51
N GLU A 273 13.45 -23.08 -32.40
CA GLU A 273 13.12 -21.70 -32.08
C GLU A 273 11.61 -21.49 -31.92
N LEU A 274 11.23 -20.83 -30.82
CA LEU A 274 9.86 -20.46 -30.52
C LEU A 274 9.62 -18.98 -30.86
N LEU A 275 8.67 -18.72 -31.73
CA LEU A 275 8.24 -17.37 -32.09
C LEU A 275 7.33 -16.82 -30.99
N VAL A 276 7.75 -15.77 -30.31
CA VAL A 276 6.98 -15.15 -29.23
C VAL A 276 6.73 -13.68 -29.58
N PRO A 277 5.53 -13.34 -30.07
CA PRO A 277 5.21 -11.97 -30.40
C PRO A 277 5.00 -11.12 -29.14
N ILE A 278 5.47 -9.89 -29.21
CA ILE A 278 5.14 -8.80 -28.31
C ILE A 278 4.18 -7.89 -29.08
N TYR A 279 2.91 -7.93 -28.74
CA TYR A 279 1.90 -7.11 -29.37
C TYR A 279 1.99 -5.66 -28.92
N VAL A 280 1.79 -4.76 -29.87
CA VAL A 280 1.66 -3.32 -29.64
C VAL A 280 0.18 -2.99 -29.70
N TYR A 281 -0.34 -2.45 -28.61
CA TYR A 281 -1.75 -2.06 -28.53
C TYR A 281 -1.91 -0.54 -28.46
N GLU A 282 -3.02 -0.06 -28.99
CA GLU A 282 -3.38 1.34 -29.03
C GLU A 282 -4.19 1.72 -27.78
N ILE A 283 -3.75 2.76 -27.07
CA ILE A 283 -4.41 3.26 -25.85
C ILE A 283 -5.38 4.40 -26.23
N SER A 284 -5.00 5.21 -27.21
CA SER A 284 -5.85 6.27 -27.76
C SER A 284 -5.69 6.31 -29.28
N PRO A 285 -6.77 6.51 -30.07
CA PRO A 285 -6.73 6.47 -31.52
C PRO A 285 -5.62 7.36 -32.13
N GLY A 286 -4.71 6.73 -32.87
CA GLY A 286 -3.57 7.40 -33.52
C GLY A 286 -2.50 7.97 -32.57
N GLY A 287 -2.54 7.60 -31.28
CA GLY A 287 -1.72 8.20 -30.26
C GLY A 287 -0.88 7.22 -29.43
N LEU A 288 -1.14 7.22 -28.13
CA LEU A 288 -0.35 6.48 -27.17
C LEU A 288 -0.48 4.96 -27.36
N ARG A 289 0.65 4.24 -27.25
CA ARG A 289 0.73 2.80 -27.44
C ARG A 289 1.42 2.12 -26.26
N GLY A 290 0.99 0.92 -25.96
CA GLY A 290 1.62 0.03 -24.99
C GLY A 290 2.07 -1.27 -25.65
N HIS A 291 2.75 -2.13 -24.88
CA HIS A 291 3.29 -3.40 -25.36
C HIS A 291 3.04 -4.49 -24.33
N VAL A 292 2.63 -5.68 -24.81
CA VAL A 292 2.51 -6.89 -23.98
C VAL A 292 2.98 -8.11 -24.76
N THR A 293 3.59 -9.07 -24.07
CA THR A 293 3.81 -10.39 -24.65
C THR A 293 2.48 -11.08 -24.88
N ALA A 294 2.36 -11.85 -25.97
CA ALA A 294 1.17 -12.63 -26.31
C ALA A 294 0.58 -13.36 -25.08
N PRO A 295 -0.76 -13.48 -24.97
CA PRO A 295 -1.39 -14.26 -23.92
C PRO A 295 -1.17 -15.76 -24.09
N GLY A 296 -1.35 -16.51 -23.00
CA GLY A 296 -1.26 -17.97 -23.01
C GLY A 296 0.11 -18.51 -22.59
N ASP A 297 0.28 -19.83 -22.68
CA ASP A 297 1.53 -20.53 -22.43
C ASP A 297 2.55 -20.34 -23.57
N MET A 298 3.71 -20.94 -23.47
CA MET A 298 4.78 -20.78 -24.46
C MET A 298 4.43 -21.38 -25.83
N TYR A 299 3.69 -22.49 -25.83
CA TYR A 299 3.24 -23.14 -27.07
C TYR A 299 2.15 -22.29 -27.77
N GLU A 300 1.17 -21.82 -27.01
CA GLU A 300 0.10 -20.93 -27.51
C GLU A 300 0.68 -19.63 -28.07
N LYS A 301 1.70 -19.05 -27.43
CA LYS A 301 2.44 -17.87 -27.92
C LYS A 301 3.15 -18.16 -29.24
N HIS A 302 3.77 -19.34 -29.37
CA HIS A 302 4.43 -19.75 -30.61
C HIS A 302 3.43 -19.90 -31.74
N GLU A 303 2.26 -20.54 -31.53
CA GLU A 303 1.22 -20.65 -32.52
C GLU A 303 0.70 -19.28 -32.95
N GLN A 304 0.51 -18.35 -32.01
CA GLN A 304 0.16 -16.96 -32.34
C GLN A 304 1.27 -16.28 -33.17
N GLY A 305 2.53 -16.59 -32.89
CA GLY A 305 3.67 -16.07 -33.65
C GLY A 305 3.68 -16.56 -35.11
N LYS A 306 3.25 -17.78 -35.36
CA LYS A 306 3.14 -18.31 -36.74
C LYS A 306 2.06 -17.61 -37.57
N ASN A 307 1.02 -17.10 -36.90
CA ASN A 307 -0.18 -16.51 -37.53
C ASN A 307 -0.37 -15.07 -36.98
N VAL A 308 0.71 -14.33 -36.78
CA VAL A 308 0.69 -13.05 -36.09
C VAL A 308 -0.20 -12.00 -36.76
N ASP A 309 -0.29 -12.03 -38.10
CA ASP A 309 -1.11 -11.10 -38.88
C ASP A 309 -2.63 -11.30 -38.64
N ASP A 310 -3.06 -12.52 -38.31
CA ASP A 310 -4.46 -12.83 -37.98
C ASP A 310 -4.93 -12.17 -36.68
N HIS A 311 -3.99 -11.65 -35.89
CA HIS A 311 -4.25 -11.01 -34.61
C HIS A 311 -4.27 -9.48 -34.69
N MET A 312 -3.90 -8.88 -35.82
CA MET A 312 -3.97 -7.45 -36.04
C MET A 312 -5.42 -6.94 -36.03
N GLU A 313 -5.59 -5.72 -35.52
CA GLU A 313 -6.90 -5.04 -35.40
C GLU A 313 -7.90 -5.72 -34.43
N ARG A 314 -7.53 -6.85 -33.79
CA ARG A 314 -8.35 -7.52 -32.76
C ARG A 314 -8.22 -6.82 -31.43
N LEU A 315 -9.23 -6.94 -30.59
CA LEU A 315 -9.21 -6.51 -29.19
C LEU A 315 -8.54 -7.58 -28.32
N MET A 316 -7.73 -7.12 -27.39
CA MET A 316 -7.07 -7.94 -26.39
C MET A 316 -7.41 -7.40 -25.00
N THR A 317 -7.86 -8.26 -24.10
CA THR A 317 -8.01 -7.92 -22.68
C THR A 317 -6.63 -7.88 -22.03
N ILE A 318 -6.28 -6.71 -21.53
CA ILE A 318 -5.02 -6.44 -20.84
C ILE A 318 -5.32 -6.14 -19.38
N THR A 319 -4.70 -6.92 -18.50
CA THR A 319 -4.74 -6.70 -17.06
C THR A 319 -3.59 -5.77 -16.66
N HIS A 320 -3.87 -4.72 -15.87
CA HIS A 320 -2.87 -3.76 -15.44
C HIS A 320 -3.19 -3.17 -14.06
N MET A 321 -2.22 -2.50 -13.42
CA MET A 321 -2.39 -1.89 -12.09
C MET A 321 -2.69 -0.37 -12.16
N GLY A 322 -3.51 0.05 -13.12
CA GLY A 322 -3.79 1.46 -13.43
C GLY A 322 -2.83 2.00 -14.49
N TYR A 323 -2.63 3.32 -14.53
CA TYR A 323 -1.85 3.99 -15.58
C TYR A 323 -0.63 4.70 -15.02
N THR A 324 0.45 4.72 -15.80
CA THR A 324 1.63 5.57 -15.53
C THR A 324 1.27 7.05 -15.65
N VAL A 325 2.21 7.94 -15.30
CA VAL A 325 2.04 9.40 -15.50
C VAL A 325 1.87 9.78 -16.96
N ASP A 326 2.39 8.97 -17.88
CA ASP A 326 2.26 9.13 -19.33
C ASP A 326 0.98 8.53 -19.90
N GLY A 327 0.11 7.95 -19.05
CA GLY A 327 -1.16 7.34 -19.44
C GLY A 327 -1.03 5.93 -20.05
N ILE A 328 0.10 5.26 -19.90
CA ILE A 328 0.31 3.88 -20.37
C ILE A 328 -0.11 2.92 -19.25
N PRO A 329 -0.88 1.83 -19.54
CA PRO A 329 -1.17 0.77 -18.58
C PRO A 329 0.09 0.25 -17.90
N ASP A 330 0.11 0.28 -16.55
CA ASP A 330 1.29 -0.07 -15.76
C ASP A 330 1.25 -1.53 -15.33
N ILE A 331 2.41 -2.21 -15.35
CA ILE A 331 2.53 -3.66 -15.10
C ILE A 331 1.51 -4.42 -15.95
N ALA A 332 1.42 -4.03 -17.23
CA ALA A 332 0.46 -4.59 -18.18
C ALA A 332 0.82 -6.02 -18.55
N THR A 333 -0.19 -6.88 -18.57
CA THR A 333 -0.09 -8.30 -18.99
C THR A 333 -1.26 -8.67 -19.87
N ALA A 334 -0.99 -9.31 -21.01
CA ALA A 334 -2.06 -9.85 -21.85
C ALA A 334 -2.77 -11.01 -21.13
N LYS A 335 -4.09 -10.90 -20.98
CA LYS A 335 -4.92 -11.89 -20.32
C LYS A 335 -5.47 -12.90 -21.32
N CYS A 336 -6.17 -12.42 -22.34
CA CYS A 336 -6.77 -13.22 -23.40
C CYS A 336 -7.13 -12.32 -24.59
N TRP A 337 -7.46 -12.94 -25.73
CA TRP A 337 -8.15 -12.25 -26.81
C TRP A 337 -9.60 -11.98 -26.39
N TYR A 338 -10.06 -10.76 -26.64
CA TYR A 338 -11.44 -10.38 -26.36
C TYR A 338 -12.35 -10.96 -27.45
N GLU A 339 -13.39 -11.66 -27.02
CA GLU A 339 -14.46 -12.17 -27.91
C GLU A 339 -15.77 -11.51 -27.44
N PRO A 340 -16.41 -10.69 -28.26
CA PRO A 340 -17.70 -10.13 -27.92
C PRO A 340 -18.74 -11.27 -27.78
N LEU A 341 -19.55 -11.18 -26.73
CA LEU A 341 -20.66 -12.10 -26.43
C LEU A 341 -21.72 -12.07 -27.54
#